data_a6df3bcbef3e7754dec50c71c853bc16
#
_entry.id   a6df3bcbef3e7754dec50c71c853bc16
#
_cell.length_a   1.000
_cell.length_b   1.000
_cell.length_c   1.000
_cell.angle_alpha   90.00
_cell.angle_beta   90.00
_cell.angle_gamma   90.00
#
_symmetry.space_group_name_H-M   'P 1'
#
loop_
_entity.id
_entity.type
_entity.pdbx_description
1 polymer ?
#
loop_
_entity_poly.entity_id
_entity_poly.type
_entity_poly.pdbx_seq_one_letter_code
_entity_poly.pdbx_strand_id
1 'polypeptide(L)'
;MEAIDKIRDTAISHDRLFFVEVMGRDAGHIALNSGVAIGAQEILIPELNNGIDHLITSLKESKKNGKTSSIVVVAEGDKTGDNVFELAKNVEKEFPKYEIRVSVLGHMQRGGSPSCFDRVLGTKMGVIAVESLMNGISGKMIGIDNGKIILTSLKKAIKGETKIDPELIRVSNLSLIHI
;
A
#
# COMPACT_ATOMS: atom_id res chain seq x y z
N MET A 1 -8.44 3.45 -1.52
CA MET A 1 -9.08 4.21 -0.42
C MET A 1 -10.54 3.78 -0.25
N GLU A 2 -11.45 4.11 -1.17
CA GLU A 2 -12.90 3.89 -1.04
C GLU A 2 -13.30 2.50 -0.52
N ALA A 3 -12.66 1.43 -1.00
CA ALA A 3 -12.94 0.06 -0.54
C ALA A 3 -12.55 -0.15 0.93
N ILE A 4 -11.41 0.42 1.36
CA ILE A 4 -10.93 0.26 2.73
C ILE A 4 -11.79 1.10 3.69
N ASP A 5 -12.24 2.28 3.29
CA ASP A 5 -13.16 3.10 4.09
C ASP A 5 -14.49 2.35 4.34
N LYS A 6 -15.04 1.69 3.31
CA LYS A 6 -16.23 0.83 3.47
C LYS A 6 -16.01 -0.35 4.42
N ILE A 7 -14.81 -0.97 4.37
CA ILE A 7 -14.43 -2.05 5.31
C ILE A 7 -14.35 -1.48 6.73
N ARG A 8 -13.73 -0.32 6.92
CA ARG A 8 -13.61 0.33 8.22
C ARG A 8 -14.96 0.62 8.85
N ASP A 9 -15.92 1.13 8.09
CA ASP A 9 -17.28 1.40 8.59
C ASP A 9 -17.94 0.13 9.13
N THR A 10 -17.64 -1.03 8.54
CA THR A 10 -18.15 -2.31 9.04
C THR A 10 -17.36 -2.87 10.24
N ALA A 11 -16.10 -2.44 10.41
CA ALA A 11 -15.23 -2.92 11.49
C ALA A 11 -15.59 -2.31 12.84
N ILE A 12 -16.10 -1.07 12.88
CA ILE A 12 -16.36 -0.30 14.10
C ILE A 12 -17.39 -0.95 15.02
N SER A 13 -18.28 -1.76 14.50
CA SER A 13 -19.43 -2.32 15.25
C SER A 13 -19.14 -3.58 16.08
N HIS A 14 -17.94 -4.20 15.96
CA HIS A 14 -17.58 -5.46 16.65
C HIS A 14 -16.06 -5.53 16.80
N ASP A 15 -15.54 -6.32 17.75
CA ASP A 15 -14.11 -6.62 17.94
C ASP A 15 -13.53 -7.36 16.72
N ARG A 16 -13.35 -6.63 15.61
CA ARG A 16 -12.91 -7.17 14.32
C ARG A 16 -11.53 -6.70 13.95
N LEU A 17 -10.76 -7.65 13.44
CA LEU A 17 -9.46 -7.39 12.81
C LEU A 17 -9.55 -7.72 11.32
N PHE A 18 -9.38 -6.72 10.47
CA PHE A 18 -9.38 -6.89 9.03
C PHE A 18 -7.97 -6.92 8.48
N PHE A 19 -7.65 -7.95 7.72
CA PHE A 19 -6.50 -7.98 6.81
C PHE A 19 -6.99 -7.57 5.43
N VAL A 20 -6.46 -6.47 4.91
CA VAL A 20 -6.82 -5.96 3.57
C VAL A 20 -5.61 -6.06 2.67
N GLU A 21 -5.64 -7.05 1.77
CA GLU A 21 -4.59 -7.22 0.78
C GLU A 21 -4.81 -6.29 -0.41
N VAL A 22 -3.74 -5.59 -0.77
CA VAL A 22 -3.70 -4.67 -1.92
C VAL A 22 -2.64 -5.09 -2.91
N MET A 23 -2.85 -4.75 -4.18
CA MET A 23 -1.89 -5.00 -5.24
C MET A 23 -0.59 -4.22 -5.02
N GLY A 24 0.44 -4.57 -5.77
CA GLY A 24 1.74 -3.90 -5.74
C GLY A 24 2.86 -4.78 -6.27
N ARG A 25 2.57 -6.06 -6.55
CA ARG A 25 3.54 -7.09 -6.91
C ARG A 25 4.66 -7.14 -5.86
N ASP A 26 5.89 -6.76 -6.22
CA ASP A 26 7.07 -6.81 -5.35
C ASP A 26 7.35 -5.48 -4.63
N ALA A 27 6.37 -4.56 -4.60
CA ALA A 27 6.53 -3.23 -4.04
C ALA A 27 5.33 -2.81 -3.17
N GLY A 28 5.62 -2.22 -2.01
CA GLY A 28 4.65 -1.83 -1.00
C GLY A 28 4.04 -0.43 -1.15
N HIS A 29 4.25 0.27 -2.28
CA HIS A 29 3.80 1.66 -2.45
C HIS A 29 2.30 1.86 -2.22
N ILE A 30 1.46 0.98 -2.76
CA ILE A 30 0.00 1.08 -2.61
C ILE A 30 -0.38 0.81 -1.15
N ALA A 31 0.18 -0.24 -0.56
CA ALA A 31 -0.08 -0.59 0.83
C ALA A 31 0.34 0.53 1.79
N LEU A 32 1.54 1.08 1.63
CA LEU A 32 2.06 2.13 2.49
C LEU A 32 1.22 3.41 2.38
N ASN A 33 0.97 3.90 1.17
CA ASN A 33 0.19 5.13 0.97
C ASN A 33 -1.26 4.97 1.46
N SER A 34 -1.92 3.87 1.12
CA SER A 34 -3.29 3.64 1.58
C SER A 34 -3.36 3.38 3.09
N GLY A 35 -2.42 2.63 3.64
CA GLY A 35 -2.37 2.31 5.06
C GLY A 35 -2.16 3.56 5.93
N VAL A 36 -1.21 4.44 5.56
CA VAL A 36 -1.01 5.72 6.25
C VAL A 36 -2.25 6.59 6.14
N ALA A 37 -2.84 6.70 4.94
CA ALA A 37 -3.99 7.58 4.71
C ALA A 37 -5.24 7.17 5.50
N ILE A 38 -5.41 5.87 5.81
CA ILE A 38 -6.54 5.38 6.63
C ILE A 38 -6.21 5.26 8.12
N GLY A 39 -4.96 5.50 8.54
CA GLY A 39 -4.52 5.19 9.90
C GLY A 39 -4.60 3.69 10.21
N ALA A 40 -4.09 2.84 9.30
CA ALA A 40 -4.05 1.40 9.52
C ALA A 40 -3.29 1.07 10.82
N GLN A 41 -3.69 -0.01 11.48
CA GLN A 41 -3.00 -0.49 12.70
C GLN A 41 -1.62 -1.04 12.38
N GLU A 42 -1.44 -1.64 11.23
CA GLU A 42 -0.17 -2.15 10.74
C GLU A 42 -0.16 -2.14 9.21
N ILE A 43 1.02 -2.00 8.63
CA ILE A 43 1.22 -1.99 7.18
C ILE A 43 2.34 -2.96 6.84
N LEU A 44 1.99 -4.06 6.19
CA LEU A 44 2.95 -5.11 5.82
C LEU A 44 3.36 -4.92 4.36
N ILE A 45 4.65 -4.69 4.14
CA ILE A 45 5.22 -4.44 2.82
C ILE A 45 6.53 -5.21 2.62
N PRO A 46 6.84 -5.66 1.40
CA PRO A 46 8.01 -6.48 1.14
C PRO A 46 9.35 -5.81 1.47
N GLU A 47 9.38 -4.48 1.51
CA GLU A 47 10.58 -3.69 1.84
C GLU A 47 10.88 -3.64 3.35
N LEU A 48 9.87 -3.92 4.20
CA LEU A 48 10.00 -3.96 5.66
C LEU A 48 9.65 -5.36 6.15
N ASN A 49 10.63 -6.23 6.22
CA ASN A 49 10.40 -7.60 6.70
C ASN A 49 10.46 -7.65 8.25
N ASN A 50 9.43 -7.14 8.91
CA ASN A 50 9.36 -7.10 10.37
C ASN A 50 8.93 -8.43 11.01
N GLY A 51 8.44 -9.37 10.20
CA GLY A 51 7.98 -10.67 10.65
C GLY A 51 6.66 -10.67 11.42
N ILE A 52 6.12 -11.86 11.63
CA ILE A 52 4.83 -12.05 12.30
C ILE A 52 4.86 -11.66 13.79
N ASP A 53 6.00 -11.82 14.47
CA ASP A 53 6.13 -11.50 15.89
C ASP A 53 5.98 -10.00 16.15
N HIS A 54 6.48 -9.16 15.24
CA HIS A 54 6.27 -7.71 15.28
C HIS A 54 4.78 -7.37 15.16
N LEU A 55 4.09 -7.94 14.19
CA LEU A 55 2.64 -7.77 14.00
C LEU A 55 1.86 -8.17 15.26
N ILE A 56 2.15 -9.34 15.82
CA ILE A 56 1.49 -9.82 17.04
C ILE A 56 1.72 -8.87 18.22
N THR A 57 2.94 -8.36 18.36
CA THR A 57 3.30 -7.41 19.43
C THR A 57 2.51 -6.10 19.26
N SER A 58 2.51 -5.52 18.07
CA SER A 58 1.76 -4.30 17.74
C SER A 58 0.26 -4.45 18.04
N LEU A 59 -0.34 -5.59 17.65
CA LEU A 59 -1.75 -5.87 17.91
C LEU A 59 -2.03 -6.05 19.42
N LYS A 60 -1.12 -6.67 20.20
CA LYS A 60 -1.23 -6.79 21.66
C LYS A 60 -1.21 -5.43 22.35
N GLU A 61 -0.34 -4.53 21.92
CA GLU A 61 -0.24 -3.17 22.44
C GLU A 61 -1.48 -2.34 22.12
N SER A 62 -1.96 -2.41 20.88
CA SER A 62 -3.19 -1.76 20.45
C SER A 62 -4.39 -2.16 21.29
N LYS A 63 -4.52 -3.46 21.59
CA LYS A 63 -5.58 -3.97 22.45
C LYS A 63 -5.48 -3.45 23.89
N LYS A 64 -4.28 -3.37 24.45
CA LYS A 64 -4.06 -2.79 25.79
C LYS A 64 -4.51 -1.33 25.85
N ASN A 65 -4.37 -0.60 24.74
CA ASN A 65 -4.79 0.79 24.60
C ASN A 65 -6.30 0.97 24.32
N GLY A 66 -7.09 -0.12 24.39
CA GLY A 66 -8.55 -0.08 24.29
C GLY A 66 -9.08 -0.05 22.85
N LYS A 67 -8.26 -0.27 21.83
CA LYS A 67 -8.75 -0.38 20.45
C LYS A 67 -9.51 -1.70 20.26
N THR A 68 -10.74 -1.61 19.77
CA THR A 68 -11.63 -2.76 19.56
C THR A 68 -11.71 -3.20 18.12
N SER A 69 -11.32 -2.35 17.17
CA SER A 69 -11.29 -2.68 15.74
C SER A 69 -9.96 -2.23 15.14
N SER A 70 -9.42 -3.04 14.25
CA SER A 70 -8.13 -2.76 13.62
C SER A 70 -8.13 -3.18 12.15
N ILE A 71 -7.41 -2.43 11.34
CA ILE A 71 -7.14 -2.76 9.94
C ILE A 71 -5.64 -2.94 9.77
N VAL A 72 -5.25 -4.08 9.22
CA VAL A 72 -3.90 -4.37 8.75
C VAL A 72 -3.92 -4.33 7.23
N VAL A 73 -3.13 -3.45 6.63
CA VAL A 73 -2.98 -3.38 5.16
C VAL A 73 -1.77 -4.21 4.75
N VAL A 74 -1.97 -5.13 3.82
CA VAL A 74 -0.95 -6.08 3.38
C VAL A 74 -0.68 -5.89 1.89
N ALA A 75 0.57 -5.70 1.49
CA ALA A 75 0.95 -5.76 0.08
C ALA A 75 0.96 -7.23 -0.39
N GLU A 76 0.47 -7.54 -1.59
CA GLU A 76 0.43 -8.90 -2.15
C GLU A 76 1.82 -9.57 -2.24
N GLY A 77 2.89 -8.78 -2.22
CA GLY A 77 4.28 -9.27 -2.24
C GLY A 77 4.93 -9.38 -0.86
N ASP A 78 4.21 -9.10 0.22
CA ASP A 78 4.72 -9.24 1.58
C ASP A 78 5.02 -10.72 1.90
N LYS A 79 6.07 -10.96 2.68
CA LYS A 79 6.58 -12.29 3.02
C LYS A 79 6.44 -12.64 4.51
N THR A 80 5.66 -11.88 5.25
CA THR A 80 5.39 -12.15 6.68
C THR A 80 4.64 -13.47 6.88
N GLY A 81 3.91 -13.94 5.86
CA GLY A 81 3.28 -15.25 5.79
C GLY A 81 3.37 -15.81 4.37
N ASP A 82 2.97 -17.08 4.17
CA ASP A 82 2.91 -17.68 2.83
C ASP A 82 1.90 -16.95 1.92
N ASN A 83 0.81 -16.48 2.53
CA ASN A 83 -0.21 -15.62 1.93
C ASN A 83 -1.04 -14.96 3.04
N VAL A 84 -1.87 -13.99 2.68
CA VAL A 84 -2.69 -13.22 3.64
C VAL A 84 -3.65 -14.10 4.46
N PHE A 85 -4.14 -15.22 3.91
CA PHE A 85 -5.05 -16.12 4.63
C PHE A 85 -4.32 -16.94 5.70
N GLU A 86 -3.11 -17.44 5.41
CA GLU A 86 -2.29 -18.13 6.40
C GLU A 86 -1.76 -17.17 7.47
N LEU A 87 -1.43 -15.95 7.08
CA LEU A 87 -1.09 -14.87 8.02
C LEU A 87 -2.25 -14.63 9.00
N ALA A 88 -3.46 -14.44 8.49
CA ALA A 88 -4.67 -14.25 9.30
C ALA A 88 -4.91 -15.42 10.25
N LYS A 89 -4.79 -16.66 9.78
CA LYS A 89 -4.91 -17.88 10.58
C LYS A 89 -3.89 -17.95 11.73
N ASN A 90 -2.65 -17.53 11.46
CA ASN A 90 -1.62 -17.53 12.50
C ASN A 90 -1.91 -16.48 13.57
N VAL A 91 -2.41 -15.31 13.17
CA VAL A 91 -2.84 -14.27 14.11
C VAL A 91 -4.08 -14.71 14.90
N GLU A 92 -5.03 -15.43 14.29
CA GLU A 92 -6.23 -15.97 14.97
C GLU A 92 -5.89 -16.88 16.15
N LYS A 93 -4.84 -17.69 16.05
CA LYS A 93 -4.37 -18.55 17.15
C LYS A 93 -3.96 -17.74 18.37
N GLU A 94 -3.36 -16.58 18.18
CA GLU A 94 -2.90 -15.68 19.25
C GLU A 94 -4.04 -14.80 19.82
N PHE A 95 -5.08 -14.56 19.01
CA PHE A 95 -6.19 -13.69 19.34
C PHE A 95 -7.57 -14.36 19.15
N PRO A 96 -7.89 -15.46 19.90
CA PRO A 96 -9.09 -16.24 19.69
C PRO A 96 -10.40 -15.49 19.98
N LYS A 97 -10.33 -14.30 20.55
CA LYS A 97 -11.50 -13.43 20.81
C LYS A 97 -11.80 -12.43 19.70
N TYR A 98 -10.87 -12.26 18.75
CA TYR A 98 -11.09 -11.37 17.61
C TYR A 98 -11.78 -12.12 16.47
N GLU A 99 -12.76 -11.49 15.87
CA GLU A 99 -13.29 -11.92 14.60
C GLU A 99 -12.34 -11.45 13.48
N ILE A 100 -11.52 -12.36 12.96
CA ILE A 100 -10.57 -12.04 11.89
C ILE A 100 -11.24 -12.19 10.52
N ARG A 101 -11.08 -11.18 9.68
CA ARG A 101 -11.61 -11.13 8.32
C ARG A 101 -10.49 -10.78 7.33
N VAL A 102 -10.51 -11.43 6.18
CA VAL A 102 -9.58 -11.16 5.08
C VAL A 102 -10.36 -10.61 3.90
N SER A 103 -9.87 -9.52 3.33
CA SER A 103 -10.41 -8.91 2.13
C SER A 103 -9.29 -8.70 1.12
N VAL A 104 -9.30 -9.48 0.04
CA VAL A 104 -8.37 -9.31 -1.09
C VAL A 104 -9.03 -8.40 -2.11
N LEU A 105 -8.51 -7.18 -2.27
CA LEU A 105 -9.10 -6.20 -3.20
C LEU A 105 -8.83 -6.56 -4.67
N GLY A 106 -7.69 -7.19 -4.95
CA GLY A 106 -7.40 -7.78 -6.25
C GLY A 106 -7.62 -6.83 -7.44
N HIS A 107 -8.18 -7.36 -8.51
CA HIS A 107 -8.32 -6.68 -9.80
C HIS A 107 -9.28 -5.48 -9.82
N MET A 108 -10.15 -5.32 -8.83
CA MET A 108 -10.96 -4.10 -8.75
C MET A 108 -10.11 -2.82 -8.65
N GLN A 109 -8.87 -2.92 -8.17
CA GLN A 109 -7.94 -1.81 -8.09
C GLN A 109 -7.42 -1.33 -9.46
N ARG A 110 -7.61 -2.13 -10.52
CA ARG A 110 -7.21 -1.77 -11.89
C ARG A 110 -8.32 -1.07 -12.68
N GLY A 111 -9.52 -1.05 -12.14
CA GLY A 111 -10.69 -0.39 -12.73
C GLY A 111 -10.93 0.99 -12.14
N GLY A 112 -11.95 1.66 -12.65
CA GLY A 112 -12.39 2.97 -12.19
C GLY A 112 -12.07 4.10 -13.16
N SER A 113 -12.62 5.28 -12.86
CA SER A 113 -12.39 6.49 -13.67
C SER A 113 -11.11 7.19 -13.22
N PRO A 114 -10.26 7.64 -14.17
CA PRO A 114 -9.08 8.43 -13.83
C PRO A 114 -9.49 9.77 -13.21
N SER A 115 -8.71 10.21 -12.24
CA SER A 115 -8.87 11.51 -11.60
C SER A 115 -8.53 12.66 -12.57
N CYS A 116 -8.86 13.89 -12.18
CA CYS A 116 -8.41 15.08 -12.91
C CYS A 116 -6.88 15.11 -13.03
N PHE A 117 -6.17 14.75 -11.94
CA PHE A 117 -4.70 14.68 -11.94
C PHE A 117 -4.18 13.68 -12.98
N ASP A 118 -4.74 12.47 -13.05
CA ASP A 118 -4.32 11.43 -14.01
C ASP A 118 -4.51 11.89 -15.46
N ARG A 119 -5.66 12.55 -15.74
CA ARG A 119 -5.98 13.04 -17.09
C ARG A 119 -5.02 14.13 -17.52
N VAL A 120 -4.77 15.13 -16.65
CA VAL A 120 -3.83 16.23 -16.94
C VAL A 120 -2.42 15.71 -17.11
N LEU A 121 -2.01 14.77 -16.25
CA LEU A 121 -0.70 14.15 -16.34
C LEU A 121 -0.54 13.36 -17.64
N GLY A 122 -1.50 12.52 -17.99
CA GLY A 122 -1.49 11.77 -19.23
C GLY A 122 -1.41 12.67 -20.46
N THR A 123 -2.16 13.77 -20.46
CA THR A 123 -2.11 14.77 -21.54
C THR A 123 -0.73 15.41 -21.67
N LYS A 124 -0.14 15.86 -20.56
CA LYS A 124 1.21 16.46 -20.56
C LYS A 124 2.27 15.49 -21.06
N MET A 125 2.22 14.24 -20.57
CA MET A 125 3.16 13.20 -21.01
C MET A 125 3.00 12.88 -22.49
N GLY A 126 1.76 12.82 -23.00
CA GLY A 126 1.46 12.58 -24.41
C GLY A 126 2.03 13.67 -25.32
N VAL A 127 1.84 14.94 -24.96
CA VAL A 127 2.42 16.08 -25.72
C VAL A 127 3.95 15.96 -25.78
N ILE A 128 4.60 15.77 -24.64
CA ILE A 128 6.08 15.65 -24.58
C ILE A 128 6.58 14.42 -25.35
N ALA A 129 5.81 13.33 -25.38
CA ALA A 129 6.15 12.15 -26.18
C ALA A 129 6.20 12.48 -27.68
N VAL A 130 5.17 13.15 -28.19
CA VAL A 130 5.10 13.55 -29.60
C VAL A 130 6.20 14.55 -29.94
N GLU A 131 6.37 15.61 -29.14
CA GLU A 131 7.44 16.60 -29.33
C GLU A 131 8.85 15.96 -29.32
N SER A 132 9.07 15.00 -28.42
CA SER A 132 10.34 14.26 -28.36
C SER A 132 10.60 13.49 -29.65
N LEU A 133 9.60 12.79 -30.17
CA LEU A 133 9.69 12.04 -31.43
C LEU A 133 9.93 12.98 -32.63
N MET A 134 9.23 14.11 -32.68
CA MET A 134 9.44 15.13 -33.71
C MET A 134 10.86 15.71 -33.70
N ASN A 135 11.48 15.79 -32.53
CA ASN A 135 12.88 16.22 -32.35
C ASN A 135 13.89 15.06 -32.49
N GLY A 136 13.49 13.90 -32.99
CA GLY A 136 14.35 12.74 -33.21
C GLY A 136 14.80 12.01 -31.93
N ILE A 137 14.16 12.31 -30.80
CA ILE A 137 14.48 11.65 -29.52
C ILE A 137 13.69 10.37 -29.41
N SER A 138 14.39 9.23 -29.31
CA SER A 138 13.77 7.90 -29.13
C SER A 138 14.45 7.10 -28.02
N GLY A 139 13.89 5.92 -27.69
CA GLY A 139 14.46 5.05 -26.66
C GLY A 139 14.43 5.64 -25.25
N LYS A 140 13.51 6.57 -24.99
CA LYS A 140 13.30 7.21 -23.69
C LYS A 140 11.94 6.85 -23.11
N MET A 141 11.89 6.76 -21.79
CA MET A 141 10.67 6.74 -20.99
C MET A 141 10.38 8.16 -20.53
N ILE A 142 9.13 8.58 -20.62
CA ILE A 142 8.64 9.81 -20.02
C ILE A 142 8.16 9.49 -18.62
N GLY A 143 8.67 10.19 -17.64
CA GLY A 143 8.34 10.00 -16.23
C GLY A 143 8.22 11.33 -15.49
N ILE A 144 7.88 11.24 -14.21
CA ILE A 144 7.90 12.39 -13.30
C ILE A 144 8.99 12.17 -12.26
N ASP A 145 9.76 13.21 -12.00
CA ASP A 145 10.68 13.29 -10.88
C ASP A 145 10.56 14.67 -10.24
N ASN A 146 10.31 14.69 -8.92
CA ASN A 146 10.09 15.93 -8.15
C ASN A 146 9.09 16.90 -8.81
N GLY A 147 7.96 16.37 -9.31
CA GLY A 147 6.90 17.15 -9.94
C GLY A 147 7.21 17.65 -11.36
N LYS A 148 8.38 17.33 -11.91
CA LYS A 148 8.80 17.69 -13.27
C LYS A 148 8.79 16.49 -14.18
N ILE A 149 8.35 16.69 -15.42
CA ILE A 149 8.43 15.63 -16.43
C ILE A 149 9.89 15.52 -16.89
N ILE A 150 10.39 14.29 -16.89
CA ILE A 150 11.75 13.94 -17.29
C ILE A 150 11.77 12.87 -18.38
N LEU A 151 12.84 12.83 -19.14
CA LEU A 151 13.13 11.79 -20.14
C LEU A 151 14.26 10.90 -19.63
N THR A 152 13.94 9.65 -19.34
CA THR A 152 14.91 8.67 -18.85
C THR A 152 15.16 7.61 -19.92
N SER A 153 16.41 7.19 -20.16
CA SER A 153 16.68 6.11 -21.11
C SER A 153 15.99 4.82 -20.65
N LEU A 154 15.42 4.04 -21.58
CA LEU A 154 14.77 2.77 -21.27
C LEU A 154 15.69 1.82 -20.51
N LYS A 155 17.00 1.78 -20.88
CA LYS A 155 17.99 0.97 -20.17
C LYS A 155 18.14 1.36 -18.68
N LYS A 156 18.06 2.66 -18.37
CA LYS A 156 18.12 3.15 -16.98
C LYS A 156 16.80 2.88 -16.26
N ALA A 157 15.67 3.09 -16.94
CA ALA A 157 14.34 2.89 -16.36
C ALA A 157 14.11 1.43 -15.95
N ILE A 158 14.52 0.46 -16.78
CA ILE A 158 14.38 -0.99 -16.49
C ILE A 158 15.25 -1.43 -15.31
N LYS A 159 16.42 -0.78 -15.12
CA LYS A 159 17.35 -1.10 -14.01
C LYS A 159 17.08 -0.29 -12.75
N GLY A 160 16.20 0.69 -12.82
CA GLY A 160 15.89 1.55 -11.69
C GLY A 160 15.05 0.80 -10.66
N GLU A 161 15.50 0.83 -9.41
CA GLU A 161 14.69 0.41 -8.27
C GLU A 161 13.82 1.58 -7.83
N THR A 162 12.54 1.33 -7.67
CA THR A 162 11.62 2.30 -7.07
C THR A 162 11.76 2.20 -5.55
N LYS A 163 12.37 3.21 -4.94
CA LYS A 163 12.54 3.24 -3.49
C LYS A 163 11.27 3.76 -2.83
N ILE A 164 10.88 3.13 -1.76
CA ILE A 164 9.82 3.63 -0.86
C ILE A 164 10.33 4.90 -0.17
N ASP A 165 9.43 5.85 0.03
CA ASP A 165 9.72 7.09 0.74
C ASP A 165 10.03 6.81 2.22
N PRO A 166 11.28 7.06 2.68
CA PRO A 166 11.65 6.82 4.08
C PRO A 166 10.87 7.70 5.06
N GLU A 167 10.44 8.88 4.64
CA GLU A 167 9.64 9.77 5.48
C GLU A 167 8.24 9.20 5.68
N LEU A 168 7.65 8.60 4.65
CA LEU A 168 6.35 7.96 4.77
C LEU A 168 6.40 6.72 5.69
N ILE A 169 7.52 5.97 5.67
CA ILE A 169 7.77 4.89 6.64
C ILE A 169 7.86 5.45 8.06
N ARG A 170 8.61 6.53 8.26
CA ARG A 170 8.71 7.19 9.57
C ARG A 170 7.36 7.65 10.07
N VAL A 171 6.56 8.27 9.21
CA VAL A 171 5.21 8.73 9.53
C VAL A 171 4.30 7.55 9.89
N SER A 172 4.36 6.44 9.15
CA SER A 172 3.57 5.25 9.46
C SER A 172 3.87 4.73 10.86
N ASN A 173 5.16 4.60 11.23
CA ASN A 173 5.56 4.13 12.55
C ASN A 173 5.09 5.05 13.68
N LEU A 174 5.07 6.38 13.47
CA LEU A 174 4.55 7.34 14.45
C LEU A 174 3.03 7.28 14.57
N SER A 175 2.33 7.14 13.45
CA SER A 175 0.87 7.01 13.41
C SER A 175 0.38 5.76 14.16
N LEU A 176 1.14 4.68 14.11
CA LEU A 176 0.81 3.43 14.81
C LEU A 176 0.88 3.56 16.35
N ILE A 177 1.67 4.51 16.86
CA ILE A 177 1.90 4.70 18.31
C ILE A 177 0.84 5.64 18.94
N HIS A 178 0.26 6.57 18.19
CA HIS A 178 -0.45 7.73 18.75
C HIS A 178 -1.93 7.88 18.40
N ILE A 179 -2.55 6.92 17.69
CA ILE A 179 -3.99 7.01 17.35
C ILE A 179 -4.81 5.94 18.04
#